data_f33f79b60f26e8d27e494b1363463a54
#
_entry.id   f33f79b60f26e8d27e494b1363463a54
#
_cell.length_a   1.000
_cell.length_b   1.000
_cell.length_c   1.000
_cell.angle_alpha   90.00
_cell.angle_beta   90.00
_cell.angle_gamma   90.00
#
_symmetry.space_group_name_H-M   'P 1'
#
loop_
_entity.id
_entity.type
_entity.pdbx_description
1 polymer ?
#
loop_
_entity_poly.entity_id
_entity_poly.type
_entity_poly.pdbx_seq_one_letter_code
_entity_poly.pdbx_strand_id
1 'polypeptide(L)'
;MDTSEILKRVRQIEIKTRGLSNNIFAGEYHSAFKGRGMAFSEVREYQYGDDIRDIDWNVTARFNRPFVKVFEEERELTVMLVIDVSGSLSFGTVSQTKREMVAEIAATLAFSAIQNNDKIGVIFFSDRIEKFIPPKKGRKHILRIIRELLDFTPQSKSTDIGQAIEYLTQAIKRRCTCLLYTSPSPRDRT
;
A
#
# COMPACT_ATOMS: atom_id res chain seq x y z
N MET A 1 -12.54 23.21 8.50
CA MET A 1 -11.11 23.57 8.27
C MET A 1 -11.00 24.32 6.96
N ASP A 2 -10.19 25.37 6.91
CA ASP A 2 -9.96 26.12 5.68
C ASP A 2 -9.16 25.28 4.69
N THR A 3 -9.55 25.29 3.41
CA THR A 3 -8.92 24.47 2.36
C THR A 3 -7.42 24.75 2.23
N SER A 4 -6.99 25.98 2.50
CA SER A 4 -5.58 26.37 2.47
C SER A 4 -4.77 25.74 3.61
N GLU A 5 -5.37 25.56 4.78
CA GLU A 5 -4.76 24.92 5.93
C GLU A 5 -4.58 23.43 5.72
N ILE A 6 -5.60 22.76 5.16
CA ILE A 6 -5.53 21.34 4.79
C ILE A 6 -4.40 21.11 3.78
N LEU A 7 -4.28 21.94 2.76
CA LEU A 7 -3.22 21.83 1.76
C LEU A 7 -1.82 22.01 2.34
N LYS A 8 -1.63 22.95 3.31
CA LYS A 8 -0.36 23.11 4.02
C LYS A 8 -0.03 21.84 4.81
N ARG A 9 -0.97 21.27 5.55
CA ARG A 9 -0.78 20.04 6.33
C ARG A 9 -0.46 18.84 5.43
N VAL A 10 -1.19 18.66 4.33
CA VAL A 10 -0.91 17.61 3.32
C VAL A 10 0.54 17.72 2.82
N ARG A 11 1.00 18.94 2.53
CA ARG A 11 2.37 19.16 2.05
C ARG A 11 3.43 18.90 3.12
N GLN A 12 3.17 19.26 4.38
CA GLN A 12 4.04 18.93 5.50
C GLN A 12 4.17 17.43 5.71
N ILE A 13 3.03 16.70 5.69
CA ILE A 13 3.01 15.24 5.78
C ILE A 13 3.78 14.63 4.61
N GLU A 14 3.56 15.09 3.39
CA GLU A 14 4.29 14.60 2.22
C GLU A 14 5.81 14.75 2.37
N ILE A 15 6.30 15.91 2.80
CA ILE A 15 7.73 16.16 2.98
C ILE A 15 8.32 15.26 4.07
N LYS A 16 7.63 15.15 5.21
CA LYS A 16 8.05 14.32 6.35
C LYS A 16 8.11 12.84 5.99
N THR A 17 7.07 12.34 5.32
CA THR A 17 6.92 10.91 5.04
C THR A 17 7.78 10.42 3.88
N ARG A 18 8.13 11.28 2.92
CA ARG A 18 9.07 10.94 1.84
C ARG A 18 10.44 10.48 2.35
N GLY A 19 10.99 11.17 3.35
CA GLY A 19 12.25 10.77 3.97
C GLY A 19 12.14 9.44 4.72
N LEU A 20 11.04 9.24 5.45
CA LEU A 20 10.78 8.01 6.21
C LEU A 20 10.58 6.80 5.30
N SER A 21 9.83 6.95 4.22
CA SER A 21 9.55 5.86 3.27
C SER A 21 10.84 5.33 2.62
N ASN A 22 11.78 6.21 2.27
CA ASN A 22 13.07 5.80 1.73
C ASN A 22 13.91 4.96 2.71
N ASN A 23 13.78 5.21 4.01
CA ASN A 23 14.58 4.52 5.03
C ASN A 23 13.94 3.22 5.52
N ILE A 24 12.61 3.15 5.58
CA ILE A 24 11.88 2.00 6.16
C ILE A 24 11.73 0.86 5.13
N PHE A 25 11.60 1.17 3.86
CA PHE A 25 11.30 0.21 2.80
C PHE A 25 12.38 0.12 1.71
N ALA A 26 13.61 0.49 2.04
CA ALA A 26 14.78 0.25 1.16
C ALA A 26 15.10 -1.25 0.97
N GLY A 27 14.34 -2.14 1.60
CA GLY A 27 14.40 -3.58 1.36
C GLY A 27 13.47 -3.95 0.20
N GLU A 28 14.06 -4.35 -0.91
CA GLU A 28 13.33 -4.91 -2.04
C GLU A 28 12.52 -6.12 -1.61
N TYR A 29 11.19 -6.04 -1.75
CA TYR A 29 10.33 -7.21 -1.69
C TYR A 29 10.51 -8.03 -2.97
N HIS A 30 11.58 -8.79 -3.07
CA HIS A 30 11.72 -9.74 -4.16
C HIS A 30 10.68 -10.86 -3.97
N SER A 31 9.68 -10.87 -4.84
CA SER A 31 8.76 -12.00 -4.92
C SER A 31 9.53 -13.21 -5.46
N ALA A 32 9.63 -14.28 -4.65
CA ALA A 32 10.30 -15.52 -5.00
C ALA A 32 9.55 -16.37 -6.05
N PHE A 33 8.54 -15.82 -6.72
CA PHE A 33 7.75 -16.55 -7.71
C PHE A 33 8.25 -16.29 -9.13
N LYS A 34 8.82 -17.32 -9.76
CA LYS A 34 9.23 -17.34 -11.17
C LYS A 34 8.14 -18.03 -12.01
N GLY A 35 7.71 -17.47 -13.14
CA GLY A 35 6.71 -18.06 -14.02
C GLY A 35 6.50 -17.29 -15.33
N ARG A 36 5.76 -17.87 -16.27
CA ARG A 36 5.46 -17.25 -17.57
C ARG A 36 4.55 -16.03 -17.42
N GLY A 37 4.89 -14.93 -18.08
CA GLY A 37 4.20 -13.64 -17.99
C GLY A 37 4.99 -12.61 -17.18
N MET A 38 6.26 -12.88 -16.92
CA MET A 38 7.18 -12.07 -16.15
C MET A 38 7.95 -11.10 -17.01
N ALA A 39 8.39 -9.97 -16.43
CA ALA A 39 9.34 -9.09 -17.06
C ALA A 39 10.70 -9.81 -17.18
N PHE A 40 11.37 -9.61 -18.32
CA PHE A 40 12.74 -10.09 -18.50
C PHE A 40 13.64 -9.42 -17.47
N SER A 41 14.33 -10.22 -16.64
CA SER A 41 15.25 -9.72 -15.63
C SER A 41 16.68 -9.81 -16.11
N GLU A 42 17.17 -11.01 -16.41
CA GLU A 42 18.55 -11.24 -16.81
C GLU A 42 18.69 -12.50 -17.67
N VAL A 43 19.88 -12.68 -18.24
CA VAL A 43 20.31 -13.93 -18.89
C VAL A 43 21.43 -14.51 -18.06
N ARG A 44 21.28 -15.77 -17.63
CA ARG A 44 22.34 -16.52 -16.92
C ARG A 44 22.69 -17.84 -17.62
N GLU A 45 23.80 -18.43 -17.28
CA GLU A 45 24.15 -19.77 -17.77
C GLU A 45 23.10 -20.79 -17.30
N TYR A 46 22.77 -21.73 -18.20
CA TYR A 46 21.87 -22.84 -17.92
C TYR A 46 22.37 -23.70 -16.77
N GLN A 47 21.51 -24.02 -15.85
CA GLN A 47 21.76 -24.96 -14.77
C GLN A 47 20.85 -26.18 -14.92
N TYR A 48 21.33 -27.34 -14.45
CA TYR A 48 20.55 -28.56 -14.51
C TYR A 48 19.22 -28.40 -13.74
N GLY A 49 18.10 -28.58 -14.46
CA GLY A 49 16.75 -28.36 -13.93
C GLY A 49 16.04 -27.11 -14.49
N ASP A 50 16.72 -26.24 -15.25
CA ASP A 50 16.07 -25.14 -15.93
C ASP A 50 15.21 -25.64 -17.12
N ASP A 51 14.12 -24.92 -17.43
CA ASP A 51 13.27 -25.24 -18.57
C ASP A 51 13.99 -24.91 -19.89
N ILE A 52 14.13 -25.90 -20.76
CA ILE A 52 14.76 -25.78 -22.08
C ILE A 52 14.05 -24.72 -22.94
N ARG A 53 12.79 -24.45 -22.68
CA ARG A 53 11.98 -23.45 -23.42
C ARG A 53 12.43 -22.00 -23.13
N ASP A 54 13.11 -21.78 -22.03
CA ASP A 54 13.60 -20.46 -21.63
C ASP A 54 15.03 -20.20 -22.14
N ILE A 55 15.63 -21.12 -22.91
CA ILE A 55 16.95 -20.93 -23.51
C ILE A 55 16.92 -19.76 -24.50
N ASP A 56 17.84 -18.81 -24.33
CA ASP A 56 18.12 -17.77 -25.29
C ASP A 56 19.12 -18.26 -26.35
N TRP A 57 18.59 -18.70 -27.48
CA TRP A 57 19.42 -19.23 -28.57
C TRP A 57 20.36 -18.18 -29.20
N ASN A 58 20.00 -16.90 -29.12
CA ASN A 58 20.87 -15.82 -29.66
C ASN A 58 22.09 -15.63 -28.79
N VAL A 59 21.95 -15.63 -27.49
CA VAL A 59 23.07 -15.51 -26.54
C VAL A 59 23.88 -16.80 -26.54
N THR A 60 23.22 -17.96 -26.52
CA THR A 60 23.85 -19.29 -26.61
C THR A 60 24.74 -19.42 -27.83
N ALA A 61 24.30 -18.97 -29.01
CA ALA A 61 25.07 -19.01 -30.24
C ALA A 61 26.34 -18.13 -30.19
N ARG A 62 26.32 -17.04 -29.41
CA ARG A 62 27.49 -16.13 -29.28
C ARG A 62 28.55 -16.67 -28.35
N PHE A 63 28.15 -17.33 -27.30
CA PHE A 63 29.06 -17.77 -26.24
C PHE A 63 29.39 -19.27 -26.28
N ASN A 64 28.77 -20.05 -27.16
CA ASN A 64 28.91 -21.51 -27.27
C ASN A 64 28.61 -22.27 -25.97
N ARG A 65 27.77 -21.70 -25.14
CA ARG A 65 27.27 -22.28 -23.89
C ARG A 65 25.77 -21.95 -23.76
N PRO A 66 24.96 -22.85 -23.23
CA PRO A 66 23.52 -22.61 -23.10
C PRO A 66 23.26 -21.51 -22.06
N PHE A 67 22.47 -20.52 -22.44
CA PHE A 67 21.98 -19.44 -21.58
C PHE A 67 20.47 -19.46 -21.49
N VAL A 68 19.91 -19.19 -20.32
CA VAL A 68 18.47 -19.10 -20.06
C VAL A 68 18.04 -17.68 -19.72
N LYS A 69 16.87 -17.30 -20.21
CA LYS A 69 16.20 -16.06 -19.81
C LYS A 69 15.58 -16.26 -18.43
N VAL A 70 15.99 -15.43 -17.49
CA VAL A 70 15.36 -15.35 -16.18
C VAL A 70 14.31 -14.26 -16.25
N PHE A 71 13.08 -14.63 -15.89
CA PHE A 71 11.97 -13.70 -15.81
C PHE A 71 11.60 -13.51 -14.34
N GLU A 72 11.43 -12.26 -13.93
CA GLU A 72 10.89 -11.91 -12.62
C GLU A 72 9.44 -11.46 -12.78
N GLU A 73 8.57 -11.98 -11.93
CA GLU A 73 7.19 -11.55 -11.91
C GLU A 73 7.09 -10.23 -11.15
N GLU A 74 7.02 -9.11 -11.87
CA GLU A 74 6.58 -7.85 -11.28
C GLU A 74 5.10 -7.96 -10.90
N ARG A 75 4.83 -8.51 -9.72
CA ARG A 75 3.47 -8.48 -9.18
C ARG A 75 3.23 -7.10 -8.58
N GLU A 76 2.41 -6.33 -9.28
CA GLU A 76 1.77 -5.17 -8.68
C GLU A 76 0.94 -5.63 -7.48
N LEU A 77 1.40 -5.33 -6.29
CA LEU A 77 0.61 -5.56 -5.10
C LEU A 77 -0.52 -4.52 -5.02
N THR A 78 -1.63 -4.94 -4.45
CA THR A 78 -2.70 -4.02 -4.09
C THR A 78 -2.70 -3.88 -2.58
N VAL A 79 -2.43 -2.69 -2.09
CA VAL A 79 -2.46 -2.37 -0.66
C VAL A 79 -3.77 -1.67 -0.35
N MET A 80 -4.52 -2.18 0.62
CA MET A 80 -5.76 -1.60 1.11
C MET A 80 -5.58 -1.15 2.55
N LEU A 81 -5.69 0.15 2.78
CA LEU A 81 -5.74 0.72 4.12
C LEU A 81 -7.19 0.71 4.60
N VAL A 82 -7.46 0.03 5.70
CA VAL A 82 -8.79 -0.01 6.34
C VAL A 82 -8.67 0.77 7.64
N ILE A 83 -9.25 1.97 7.67
CA ILE A 83 -9.03 2.95 8.72
C ILE A 83 -10.34 3.20 9.47
N ASP A 84 -10.31 2.89 10.77
CA ASP A 84 -11.39 3.26 11.69
C ASP A 84 -11.42 4.78 11.87
N VAL A 85 -12.49 5.39 11.41
CA VAL A 85 -12.75 6.84 11.52
C VAL A 85 -13.81 7.17 12.57
N SER A 86 -14.17 6.22 13.43
CA SER A 86 -15.15 6.44 14.51
C SER A 86 -14.77 7.59 15.45
N GLY A 87 -15.62 7.90 16.41
CA GLY A 87 -15.43 9.00 17.36
C GLY A 87 -14.08 8.99 18.13
N SER A 88 -13.39 7.86 18.17
CA SER A 88 -12.08 7.71 18.81
C SER A 88 -10.95 8.50 18.16
N LEU A 89 -11.07 8.86 16.86
CA LEU A 89 -10.10 9.70 16.16
C LEU A 89 -10.15 11.18 16.56
N SER A 90 -11.24 11.61 17.19
CA SER A 90 -11.43 13.00 17.63
C SER A 90 -10.68 13.32 18.93
N PHE A 91 -10.14 12.32 19.63
CA PHE A 91 -9.31 12.51 20.83
C PHE A 91 -7.84 12.74 20.45
N GLY A 92 -7.21 13.67 21.10
CA GLY A 92 -5.79 14.00 20.90
C GLY A 92 -5.18 14.71 22.08
N THR A 93 -3.86 14.71 22.16
CA THR A 93 -3.06 15.54 23.08
C THR A 93 -2.86 16.93 22.48
N VAL A 94 -2.37 17.87 23.29
CA VAL A 94 -2.16 19.27 22.91
C VAL A 94 -1.25 19.46 21.68
N SER A 95 -0.39 18.47 21.37
CA SER A 95 0.60 18.59 20.31
C SER A 95 0.19 17.96 18.97
N GLN A 96 -0.63 16.91 18.96
CA GLN A 96 -1.01 16.22 17.74
C GLN A 96 -2.33 15.44 17.91
N THR A 97 -3.24 15.55 16.95
CA THR A 97 -4.47 14.76 16.95
C THR A 97 -4.19 13.34 16.48
N LYS A 98 -4.94 12.34 16.99
CA LYS A 98 -4.86 10.96 16.48
C LYS A 98 -5.06 10.91 14.97
N ARG A 99 -5.93 11.76 14.44
CA ARG A 99 -6.17 11.87 12.99
C ARG A 99 -4.93 12.24 12.19
N GLU A 100 -4.14 13.19 12.70
CA GLU A 100 -2.88 13.58 12.05
C GLU A 100 -1.86 12.44 12.08
N MET A 101 -1.74 11.73 13.19
CA MET A 101 -0.88 10.56 13.31
C MET A 101 -1.29 9.46 12.32
N VAL A 102 -2.57 9.15 12.23
CA VAL A 102 -3.08 8.16 11.25
C VAL A 102 -2.81 8.61 9.83
N ALA A 103 -2.99 9.91 9.54
CA ALA A 103 -2.67 10.46 8.22
C ALA A 103 -1.17 10.36 7.88
N GLU A 104 -0.28 10.56 8.84
CA GLU A 104 1.17 10.36 8.65
C GLU A 104 1.52 8.91 8.37
N ILE A 105 0.96 7.97 9.14
CA ILE A 105 1.17 6.53 8.94
C ILE A 105 0.64 6.10 7.57
N ALA A 106 -0.60 6.48 7.24
CA ALA A 106 -1.22 6.17 5.97
C ALA A 106 -0.42 6.76 4.79
N ALA A 107 0.08 7.99 4.93
CA ALA A 107 0.92 8.63 3.92
C ALA A 107 2.26 7.90 3.74
N THR A 108 2.92 7.49 4.83
CA THR A 108 4.19 6.77 4.78
C THR A 108 4.03 5.45 4.03
N LEU A 109 3.00 4.67 4.38
CA LEU A 109 2.69 3.41 3.71
C LEU A 109 2.30 3.62 2.23
N ALA A 110 1.54 4.68 1.95
CA ALA A 110 1.11 5.00 0.61
C ALA A 110 2.26 5.44 -0.30
N PHE A 111 3.21 6.24 0.22
CA PHE A 111 4.40 6.63 -0.55
C PHE A 111 5.34 5.45 -0.76
N SER A 112 5.46 4.54 0.22
CA SER A 112 6.19 3.29 0.03
C SER A 112 5.58 2.41 -1.08
N ALA A 113 4.27 2.25 -1.09
CA ALA A 113 3.57 1.49 -2.14
C ALA A 113 3.84 2.07 -3.55
N ILE A 114 3.93 3.42 -3.69
CA ILE A 114 4.30 4.01 -4.98
C ILE A 114 5.73 3.68 -5.39
N GLN A 115 6.69 3.72 -4.46
CA GLN A 115 8.08 3.40 -4.78
C GLN A 115 8.21 1.97 -5.33
N ASN A 116 7.41 1.06 -4.79
CA ASN A 116 7.33 -0.33 -5.25
C ASN A 116 6.38 -0.52 -6.46
N ASN A 117 5.91 0.56 -7.08
CA ASN A 117 4.97 0.53 -8.21
C ASN A 117 3.63 -0.17 -7.90
N ASP A 118 3.22 -0.23 -6.63
CA ASP A 118 2.00 -0.87 -6.15
C ASP A 118 0.77 0.03 -6.25
N LYS A 119 -0.42 -0.57 -6.16
CA LYS A 119 -1.70 0.13 -6.07
C LYS A 119 -2.09 0.32 -4.62
N ILE A 120 -2.60 1.49 -4.27
CA ILE A 120 -3.11 1.76 -2.94
C ILE A 120 -4.56 2.24 -2.99
N GLY A 121 -5.38 1.68 -2.10
CA GLY A 121 -6.75 2.08 -1.85
C GLY A 121 -7.02 2.25 -0.36
N VAL A 122 -8.15 2.86 -0.02
CA VAL A 122 -8.53 3.12 1.37
C VAL A 122 -10.01 2.86 1.59
N ILE A 123 -10.33 2.27 2.74
CA ILE A 123 -11.68 2.19 3.28
C ILE A 123 -11.71 2.96 4.60
N PHE A 124 -12.55 3.96 4.69
CA PHE A 124 -12.92 4.59 5.96
C PHE A 124 -14.17 3.90 6.48
N PHE A 125 -14.12 3.44 7.71
CA PHE A 125 -15.24 2.75 8.34
C PHE A 125 -15.48 3.21 9.77
N SER A 126 -16.72 3.02 10.21
CA SER A 126 -17.20 3.16 11.57
C SER A 126 -18.02 1.91 11.92
N ASP A 127 -19.26 2.02 12.31
CA ASP A 127 -20.26 0.93 12.32
C ASP A 127 -20.80 0.62 10.90
N ARG A 128 -20.34 1.37 9.91
CA ARG A 128 -20.66 1.25 8.48
C ARG A 128 -19.48 1.66 7.63
N ILE A 129 -19.57 1.39 6.33
CA ILE A 129 -18.58 1.89 5.37
C ILE A 129 -18.91 3.36 5.09
N GLU A 130 -18.05 4.23 5.58
CA GLU A 130 -18.20 5.67 5.42
C GLU A 130 -17.70 6.14 4.05
N LYS A 131 -16.57 5.60 3.60
CA LYS A 131 -16.00 5.95 2.30
C LYS A 131 -15.10 4.86 1.76
N PHE A 132 -15.21 4.59 0.45
CA PHE A 132 -14.32 3.71 -0.28
C PHE A 132 -13.58 4.48 -1.36
N ILE A 133 -12.26 4.39 -1.36
CA ILE A 133 -11.38 4.94 -2.40
C ILE A 133 -10.69 3.75 -3.07
N PRO A 134 -11.05 3.45 -4.34
CA PRO A 134 -10.53 2.28 -5.03
C PRO A 134 -9.01 2.36 -5.23
N PRO A 135 -8.33 1.19 -5.28
CA PRO A 135 -6.89 1.15 -5.41
C PRO A 135 -6.43 1.68 -6.77
N LYS A 136 -5.57 2.70 -6.75
CA LYS A 136 -4.93 3.32 -7.91
C LYS A 136 -3.48 3.64 -7.62
N LYS A 137 -2.71 3.83 -8.70
CA LYS A 137 -1.31 4.31 -8.64
C LYS A 137 -1.24 5.83 -8.72
N GLY A 138 -0.12 6.35 -8.29
CA GLY A 138 0.30 7.71 -8.56
C GLY A 138 0.14 8.69 -7.41
N ARG A 139 1.08 9.65 -7.37
CA ARG A 139 1.19 10.66 -6.32
C ARG A 139 -0.09 11.46 -6.09
N LYS A 140 -0.80 11.84 -7.17
CA LYS A 140 -2.06 12.59 -7.06
C LYS A 140 -3.12 11.82 -6.29
N HIS A 141 -3.14 10.49 -6.45
CA HIS A 141 -4.08 9.62 -5.75
C HIS A 141 -3.79 9.57 -4.25
N ILE A 142 -2.51 9.48 -3.84
CA ILE A 142 -2.12 9.53 -2.43
C ILE A 142 -2.47 10.87 -1.79
N LEU A 143 -2.15 11.98 -2.44
CA LEU A 143 -2.48 13.30 -1.91
C LEU A 143 -4.00 13.46 -1.72
N ARG A 144 -4.81 12.85 -2.60
CA ARG A 144 -6.26 12.77 -2.41
C ARG A 144 -6.62 11.96 -1.17
N ILE A 145 -6.01 10.79 -0.95
CA ILE A 145 -6.27 9.96 0.23
C ILE A 145 -5.95 10.73 1.51
N ILE A 146 -4.79 11.38 1.58
CA ILE A 146 -4.37 12.16 2.75
C ILE A 146 -5.34 13.31 3.01
N ARG A 147 -5.72 14.04 1.96
CA ARG A 147 -6.69 15.13 2.07
C ARG A 147 -8.03 14.64 2.61
N GLU A 148 -8.55 13.55 2.04
CA GLU A 148 -9.82 12.97 2.45
C GLU A 148 -9.76 12.52 3.92
N LEU A 149 -8.65 11.95 4.38
CA LEU A 149 -8.48 11.52 5.77
C LEU A 149 -8.44 12.72 6.75
N LEU A 150 -7.80 13.81 6.38
CA LEU A 150 -7.71 15.02 7.21
C LEU A 150 -9.04 15.78 7.31
N ASP A 151 -9.81 15.81 6.21
CA ASP A 151 -11.05 16.57 6.11
C ASP A 151 -12.31 15.73 6.47
N PHE A 152 -12.11 14.42 6.70
CA PHE A 152 -13.21 13.50 6.89
C PHE A 152 -13.95 13.75 8.22
N THR A 153 -15.28 13.81 8.17
CA THR A 153 -16.15 13.89 9.35
C THR A 153 -16.98 12.61 9.42
N PRO A 154 -16.78 11.74 10.44
CA PRO A 154 -17.53 10.49 10.56
C PRO A 154 -18.99 10.76 10.88
N GLN A 155 -19.87 9.90 10.37
CA GLN A 155 -21.32 9.95 10.65
C GLN A 155 -21.67 9.18 11.91
N SER A 156 -20.87 8.18 12.31
CA SER A 156 -21.10 7.37 13.49
C SER A 156 -19.91 7.39 14.46
N LYS A 157 -20.21 7.10 15.74
CA LYS A 157 -19.20 6.98 16.80
C LYS A 157 -18.85 5.54 17.12
N SER A 158 -19.67 4.58 16.69
CA SER A 158 -19.46 3.14 16.90
C SER A 158 -18.49 2.56 15.86
N THR A 159 -17.95 1.37 16.13
CA THR A 159 -17.01 0.68 15.25
C THR A 159 -17.45 -0.76 15.02
N ASP A 160 -17.50 -1.20 13.76
CA ASP A 160 -17.72 -2.59 13.36
C ASP A 160 -16.66 -3.01 12.33
N ILE A 161 -15.65 -3.75 12.81
CA ILE A 161 -14.55 -4.26 11.99
C ILE A 161 -15.05 -5.38 11.07
N GLY A 162 -16.01 -6.20 11.53
CA GLY A 162 -16.55 -7.31 10.75
C GLY A 162 -17.13 -6.82 9.43
N GLN A 163 -17.94 -5.77 9.49
CA GLN A 163 -18.55 -5.16 8.31
C GLN A 163 -17.50 -4.57 7.37
N ALA A 164 -16.43 -3.97 7.90
CA ALA A 164 -15.35 -3.41 7.09
C ALA A 164 -14.60 -4.51 6.31
N ILE A 165 -14.33 -5.66 6.94
CA ILE A 165 -13.64 -6.79 6.31
C ILE A 165 -14.55 -7.47 5.28
N GLU A 166 -15.83 -7.65 5.61
CA GLU A 166 -16.81 -8.21 4.68
C GLU A 166 -16.90 -7.34 3.41
N TYR A 167 -17.05 -6.03 3.57
CA TYR A 167 -17.06 -5.11 2.45
C TYR A 167 -15.76 -5.17 1.61
N LEU A 168 -14.59 -5.24 2.27
CA LEU A 168 -13.30 -5.36 1.58
C LEU A 168 -13.28 -6.60 0.68
N THR A 169 -13.74 -7.76 1.19
CA THR A 169 -13.75 -9.01 0.42
C THR A 169 -14.72 -8.99 -0.75
N GLN A 170 -15.81 -8.25 -0.63
CA GLN A 170 -16.77 -8.04 -1.71
C GLN A 170 -16.25 -7.06 -2.77
N ALA A 171 -15.60 -5.97 -2.34
CA ALA A 171 -15.12 -4.91 -3.22
C ALA A 171 -13.83 -5.29 -3.98
N ILE A 172 -12.95 -6.06 -3.35
CA ILE A 172 -11.64 -6.45 -3.90
C ILE A 172 -11.57 -7.97 -4.06
N LYS A 173 -11.86 -8.45 -5.26
CA LYS A 173 -11.83 -9.89 -5.58
C LYS A 173 -10.43 -10.45 -5.83
N ARG A 174 -9.43 -9.59 -6.03
CA ARG A 174 -8.03 -9.98 -6.21
C ARG A 174 -7.32 -10.01 -4.87
N ARG A 175 -6.23 -10.78 -4.77
CA ARG A 175 -5.37 -10.77 -3.57
C ARG A 175 -4.89 -9.35 -3.31
N CYS A 176 -5.01 -8.90 -2.06
CA CYS A 176 -4.53 -7.61 -1.61
C CYS A 176 -3.93 -7.74 -0.21
N THR A 177 -2.98 -6.87 0.11
CA THR A 177 -2.49 -6.70 1.47
C THR A 177 -3.40 -5.70 2.17
N CYS A 178 -4.07 -6.14 3.23
CA CYS A 178 -4.91 -5.27 4.05
C CYS A 178 -4.13 -4.82 5.28
N LEU A 179 -4.10 -3.51 5.50
CA LEU A 179 -3.55 -2.88 6.71
C LEU A 179 -4.70 -2.24 7.47
N LEU A 180 -5.09 -2.88 8.57
CA LEU A 180 -6.17 -2.44 9.43
C LEU A 180 -5.63 -1.52 10.54
N TYR A 181 -6.14 -0.30 10.63
CA TYR A 181 -5.90 0.61 11.72
C TYR A 181 -7.18 0.80 12.55
N THR A 182 -7.09 0.46 13.83
CA THR A 182 -8.14 0.72 14.81
C THR A 182 -7.55 1.38 16.05
N SER A 183 -8.35 2.11 16.82
CA SER A 183 -7.89 2.56 18.14
C SER A 183 -7.90 1.38 19.10
N PRO A 184 -6.89 1.27 20.00
CA PRO A 184 -6.85 0.20 20.99
C PRO A 184 -8.10 0.25 21.87
N SER A 185 -8.72 -0.91 22.09
CA SER A 185 -9.85 -1.06 23.02
C SER A 185 -9.37 -0.81 24.45
N PRO A 186 -10.18 -0.25 25.34
CA PRO A 186 -9.88 -0.18 26.77
C PRO A 186 -9.58 -1.54 27.42
N ARG A 187 -10.00 -2.64 26.77
CA ARG A 187 -9.73 -4.03 27.22
C ARG A 187 -8.33 -4.53 26.86
N ASP A 188 -7.63 -3.87 25.94
CA ASP A 188 -6.28 -4.25 25.51
C ASP A 188 -5.18 -3.68 26.44
N ARG A 189 -5.58 -3.04 27.55
CA ARG A 189 -4.71 -2.55 28.62
C ARG A 189 -4.60 -3.59 29.74
N THR A 190 -4.06 -4.75 29.46
CA THR A 190 -3.57 -5.67 30.49
C THR A 190 -2.09 -5.86 30.33
#